data_1ac131e053df7411dd07058380f7b9f3
#
_entry.id   1ac131e053df7411dd07058380f7b9f3
#
_cell.length_a   1.000
_cell.length_b   1.000
_cell.length_c   1.000
_cell.angle_alpha   90.00
_cell.angle_beta   90.00
_cell.angle_gamma   90.00
#
_symmetry.space_group_name_H-M   'P 1'
#
loop_
_entity.id
_entity.type
_entity.pdbx_description
1 polymer ?
#
loop_
_entity_poly.entity_id
_entity_poly.type
_entity_poly.pdbx_seq_one_letter_code
_entity_poly.pdbx_strand_id
1 'polypeptide(L)'
;MFRTRKKYFQMRSYRQIFVNFGLALALLCAPASLLAQSSSPAPPAAKTQNQSSPSSQNPSPSTPPLSPAASSRENLLAQFNDSLEELTARVSPSIVQVQVTGYRSIEAKNQDATSLIGRERSLGSGVIVDTDGYIITNAHVVKGAQRIRVVISSRASGDSQVRDSLGLGEHIPPIDAKIVGIAPTIDLALLKIEAKGLQAIPFADYAKLKKGQLVLAFGNPEGLENSVTMGVISSVARQADPGVPSVFIQTDAPINPGNSGGPLVDTNGELVGINTFILSESGGSQGLGFAIPSSVVKFVYEELRKYGRVHRSIIGAVLQDITPDLAAGLGLTRQRGVIVSDVDPDGPAQKSGLQIQDIVLSLDERSIGSVPLAEMIISTRPASAVVHAEVLRGDKRIALEIPVTEEKNDVDQLASLVDPEKSLISRLGFFAVEIDDKLAQQLEELREPSGVIVAAMAADLLGLDTDLQAGDVIHALNGKHIETIAELRAALKAMAPGAPGVLQIERDSKYMYVTFEMD
;
A
#
# COMPACT_ATOMS: atom_id res chain seq x y z
N MET A 1 -11.29 -43.23 -21.88
CA MET A 1 -11.57 -43.71 -20.54
C MET A 1 -10.33 -43.53 -19.67
N PHE A 2 -10.02 -42.26 -19.30
CA PHE A 2 -9.10 -41.96 -18.22
C PHE A 2 -9.52 -40.59 -17.67
N ARG A 3 -10.12 -40.61 -16.49
CA ARG A 3 -10.52 -39.44 -15.71
C ARG A 3 -9.27 -38.94 -14.98
N THR A 4 -8.70 -37.80 -15.37
CA THR A 4 -7.73 -37.05 -14.59
C THR A 4 -8.45 -36.13 -13.62
N ARG A 5 -8.35 -36.42 -12.33
CA ARG A 5 -8.81 -35.57 -11.24
C ARG A 5 -7.84 -34.38 -11.11
N LYS A 6 -8.26 -33.19 -11.51
CA LYS A 6 -7.62 -31.93 -11.09
C LYS A 6 -8.01 -31.64 -9.64
N LYS A 7 -7.06 -31.64 -8.72
CA LYS A 7 -7.20 -31.12 -7.36
C LYS A 7 -6.97 -29.62 -7.41
N TYR A 8 -8.01 -28.84 -7.29
CA TYR A 8 -7.92 -27.39 -7.10
C TYR A 8 -7.48 -27.07 -5.68
N PHE A 9 -6.49 -26.19 -5.59
CA PHE A 9 -6.05 -25.57 -4.35
C PHE A 9 -7.09 -24.50 -3.98
N GLN A 10 -7.87 -24.73 -2.93
CA GLN A 10 -8.83 -23.75 -2.40
C GLN A 10 -8.06 -22.60 -1.74
N MET A 11 -8.13 -21.42 -2.30
CA MET A 11 -7.88 -20.17 -1.57
C MET A 11 -9.00 -20.02 -0.52
N ARG A 12 -8.71 -20.35 0.72
CA ARG A 12 -9.58 -20.05 1.86
C ARG A 12 -9.56 -18.55 2.12
N SER A 13 -10.72 -17.94 2.00
CA SER A 13 -11.05 -16.61 2.50
C SER A 13 -10.67 -16.47 3.98
N TYR A 14 -9.66 -15.64 4.27
CA TYR A 14 -9.25 -15.28 5.63
C TYR A 14 -10.06 -14.07 6.13
N ARG A 15 -11.33 -14.30 6.47
CA ARG A 15 -12.15 -13.29 7.18
C ARG A 15 -12.67 -13.78 8.54
N GLN A 16 -12.07 -14.80 9.17
CA GLN A 16 -12.61 -15.38 10.42
C GLN A 16 -11.59 -15.72 11.51
N ILE A 17 -10.55 -14.91 11.72
CA ILE A 17 -9.60 -15.10 12.83
C ILE A 17 -9.53 -13.90 13.81
N PHE A 18 -10.43 -12.94 13.75
CA PHE A 18 -10.41 -11.81 14.70
C PHE A 18 -11.53 -11.78 15.75
N VAL A 19 -12.25 -12.86 16.02
CA VAL A 19 -13.37 -12.86 17.02
C VAL A 19 -13.23 -13.84 18.17
N ASN A 20 -12.18 -14.65 18.30
CA ASN A 20 -12.10 -15.65 19.38
C ASN A 20 -10.77 -15.64 20.16
N PHE A 21 -10.28 -14.46 20.59
CA PHE A 21 -9.23 -14.40 21.62
C PHE A 21 -9.55 -13.39 22.74
N GLY A 22 -10.79 -13.38 23.18
CA GLY A 22 -11.28 -12.47 24.21
C GLY A 22 -12.15 -13.13 25.28
N LEU A 23 -11.99 -14.43 25.58
CA LEU A 23 -12.74 -15.04 26.71
C LEU A 23 -12.07 -16.31 27.24
N ALA A 24 -10.91 -16.19 27.88
CA ALA A 24 -10.40 -17.22 28.82
C ALA A 24 -9.19 -16.67 29.58
N LEU A 25 -9.37 -15.67 30.45
CA LEU A 25 -8.51 -15.45 31.63
C LEU A 25 -9.18 -14.51 32.64
N ALA A 26 -10.28 -14.97 33.22
CA ALA A 26 -10.85 -14.36 34.42
C ALA A 26 -11.34 -15.48 35.31
N LEU A 27 -10.44 -16.02 36.13
CA LEU A 27 -10.71 -16.73 37.40
C LEU A 27 -9.36 -17.20 37.96
N LEU A 28 -8.89 -16.47 38.92
CA LEU A 28 -8.00 -16.86 40.03
C LEU A 28 -7.08 -15.68 40.39
N CYS A 29 -7.56 -14.86 41.31
CA CYS A 29 -6.81 -14.33 42.46
C CYS A 29 -7.71 -13.40 43.25
N ALA A 30 -8.25 -13.93 44.36
CA ALA A 30 -8.85 -13.15 45.44
C ALA A 30 -7.74 -12.63 46.36
N PRO A 31 -8.03 -11.63 47.23
CA PRO A 31 -7.04 -10.72 47.79
C PRO A 31 -6.45 -11.22 49.10
N ALA A 32 -5.19 -10.90 49.33
CA ALA A 32 -4.61 -10.91 50.67
C ALA A 32 -4.18 -9.50 51.03
N SER A 33 -4.87 -8.97 51.99
CA SER A 33 -4.60 -7.71 52.69
C SER A 33 -3.45 -7.82 53.68
N LEU A 34 -2.90 -6.68 54.03
CA LEU A 34 -2.31 -6.22 55.28
C LEU A 34 -0.77 -6.19 55.44
N LEU A 35 -0.37 -4.93 55.69
CA LEU A 35 0.67 -4.45 56.62
C LEU A 35 2.15 -4.60 56.23
N ALA A 36 2.79 -3.47 55.93
CA ALA A 36 3.73 -2.87 56.88
C ALA A 36 4.34 -1.57 56.33
N GLN A 37 4.15 -0.50 57.06
CA GLN A 37 4.93 0.73 57.01
C GLN A 37 6.37 0.43 57.49
N SER A 38 7.36 0.94 56.74
CA SER A 38 8.66 1.24 57.37
C SER A 38 9.25 2.48 56.67
N SER A 39 9.30 3.53 57.44
CA SER A 39 9.99 4.79 57.28
C SER A 39 11.50 4.62 57.17
N SER A 40 12.13 5.28 56.19
CA SER A 40 13.58 5.53 56.21
C SER A 40 13.85 7.02 56.44
N PRO A 41 14.79 7.37 57.30
CA PRO A 41 15.03 8.74 57.73
C PRO A 41 15.99 9.48 56.79
N ALA A 42 15.79 10.78 56.68
CA ALA A 42 16.65 11.75 55.98
C ALA A 42 17.99 11.94 56.73
N PRO A 43 19.10 12.23 56.05
CA PRO A 43 20.37 12.59 56.72
C PRO A 43 20.37 14.04 57.23
N PRO A 44 21.09 14.33 58.33
CA PRO A 44 21.01 15.60 59.02
C PRO A 44 21.85 16.71 58.39
N ALA A 45 21.36 17.94 58.54
CA ALA A 45 21.99 19.19 58.14
C ALA A 45 23.29 19.45 58.91
N ALA A 46 24.38 19.72 58.22
CA ALA A 46 25.63 20.15 58.83
C ALA A 46 25.63 21.67 59.05
N LYS A 47 26.02 22.06 60.23
CA LYS A 47 26.08 23.43 60.76
C LYS A 47 27.22 24.23 60.12
N THR A 48 26.90 25.44 59.76
CA THR A 48 27.78 26.54 59.38
C THR A 48 28.72 26.87 60.54
N GLN A 49 30.03 26.87 60.33
CA GLN A 49 31.02 27.63 61.10
C GLN A 49 31.77 28.58 60.20
N ASN A 50 31.56 29.86 60.49
CA ASN A 50 32.36 30.99 59.98
C ASN A 50 33.79 30.93 60.55
N GLN A 51 34.80 30.95 59.68
CA GLN A 51 36.11 31.47 60.06
C GLN A 51 36.68 32.29 58.87
N SER A 52 37.12 33.48 59.24
CA SER A 52 37.63 34.56 58.42
C SER A 52 39.07 34.32 57.91
N SER A 53 39.27 34.61 56.64
CA SER A 53 40.41 35.16 55.87
C SER A 53 41.86 34.74 56.21
N PRO A 54 42.80 34.64 55.23
CA PRO A 54 43.14 35.76 54.35
C PRO A 54 43.41 35.43 52.88
N SER A 55 43.38 36.49 52.08
CA SER A 55 43.63 36.61 50.64
C SER A 55 44.93 35.97 50.17
N SER A 56 44.84 35.04 49.23
CA SER A 56 45.94 34.76 48.30
C SER A 56 45.37 34.76 46.86
N GLN A 57 45.90 35.66 46.07
CA GLN A 57 45.64 35.76 44.63
C GLN A 57 46.19 34.49 43.97
N ASN A 58 45.29 33.65 43.43
CA ASN A 58 45.66 32.60 42.49
C ASN A 58 45.27 33.07 41.08
N PRO A 59 46.15 32.90 40.08
CA PRO A 59 45.84 33.25 38.68
C PRO A 59 44.75 32.34 38.13
N SER A 60 43.82 32.92 37.39
CA SER A 60 42.77 32.21 36.63
C SER A 60 43.37 31.07 35.81
N PRO A 61 42.78 29.86 35.86
CA PRO A 61 43.19 28.80 34.93
C PRO A 61 42.87 29.22 33.53
N SER A 62 43.89 29.43 32.70
CA SER A 62 43.78 29.55 31.27
C SER A 62 43.15 28.29 30.71
N THR A 63 41.98 28.40 30.11
CA THR A 63 41.31 27.34 29.35
C THR A 63 42.30 26.81 28.33
N PRO A 64 42.62 25.50 28.30
CA PRO A 64 43.49 24.96 27.27
C PRO A 64 42.86 25.19 25.89
N PRO A 65 43.62 25.54 24.84
CA PRO A 65 43.07 25.68 23.51
C PRO A 65 42.46 24.36 23.07
N LEU A 66 41.23 24.41 22.59
CA LEU A 66 40.54 23.28 22.02
C LEU A 66 41.43 22.59 20.98
N SER A 67 41.65 21.30 21.15
CA SER A 67 42.51 20.50 20.26
C SER A 67 41.98 20.60 18.81
N PRO A 68 42.85 20.70 17.79
CA PRO A 68 42.43 20.78 16.38
C PRO A 68 41.48 19.64 15.95
N ALA A 69 41.52 18.50 16.63
CA ALA A 69 40.63 17.35 16.42
C ALA A 69 39.20 17.61 16.91
N ALA A 70 38.96 18.50 17.87
CA ALA A 70 37.60 18.85 18.32
C ALA A 70 36.92 19.82 17.35
N SER A 71 37.64 20.81 16.83
CA SER A 71 37.11 21.77 15.86
C SER A 71 36.73 21.12 14.51
N SER A 72 37.45 20.08 14.08
CA SER A 72 37.11 19.34 12.85
C SER A 72 35.89 18.43 13.02
N ARG A 73 35.63 17.89 14.23
CA ARG A 73 34.43 17.09 14.53
C ARG A 73 33.17 17.95 14.63
N GLU A 74 33.27 19.12 15.24
CA GLU A 74 32.17 20.09 15.28
C GLU A 74 31.79 20.55 13.87
N ASN A 75 32.75 20.74 12.98
CA ASN A 75 32.51 21.12 11.59
C ASN A 75 31.81 20.00 10.80
N LEU A 76 32.09 18.70 11.02
CA LEU A 76 31.44 17.58 10.36
C LEU A 76 29.96 17.44 10.75
N LEU A 77 29.63 17.62 12.01
CA LEU A 77 28.24 17.57 12.47
C LEU A 77 27.41 18.73 11.93
N ALA A 78 28.00 19.94 11.90
CA ALA A 78 27.36 21.09 11.29
C ALA A 78 27.11 20.87 9.79
N GLN A 79 28.10 20.39 9.03
CA GLN A 79 27.96 20.06 7.62
C GLN A 79 26.90 19.00 7.36
N PHE A 80 26.80 17.99 8.24
CA PHE A 80 25.76 16.97 8.14
C PHE A 80 24.37 17.58 8.37
N ASN A 81 24.22 18.43 9.40
CA ASN A 81 22.97 19.14 9.66
C ASN A 81 22.56 20.03 8.48
N ASP A 82 23.48 20.84 7.95
CA ASP A 82 23.25 21.73 6.80
C ASP A 82 22.78 20.91 5.58
N SER A 83 23.41 19.74 5.34
CA SER A 83 23.03 18.83 4.25
C SER A 83 21.62 18.26 4.42
N LEU A 84 21.20 17.93 5.65
CA LEU A 84 19.85 17.45 5.94
C LEU A 84 18.81 18.56 5.79
N GLU A 85 19.12 19.78 6.22
CA GLU A 85 18.25 20.94 6.06
C GLU A 85 18.05 21.27 4.57
N GLU A 86 19.14 21.29 3.78
CA GLU A 86 19.08 21.50 2.33
C GLU A 86 18.26 20.41 1.62
N LEU A 87 18.49 19.14 1.97
CA LEU A 87 17.72 18.02 1.44
C LEU A 87 16.23 18.16 1.76
N THR A 88 15.91 18.48 3.01
CA THR A 88 14.54 18.68 3.48
C THR A 88 13.87 19.84 2.73
N ALA A 89 14.55 20.97 2.58
CA ALA A 89 14.04 22.13 1.86
C ALA A 89 13.79 21.82 0.37
N ARG A 90 14.64 20.98 -0.24
CA ARG A 90 14.52 20.56 -1.63
C ARG A 90 13.35 19.59 -1.87
N VAL A 91 13.10 18.67 -0.95
CA VAL A 91 12.06 17.62 -1.10
C VAL A 91 10.66 18.11 -0.68
N SER A 92 10.58 18.95 0.36
CA SER A 92 9.32 19.42 0.95
C SER A 92 8.29 19.97 -0.05
N PRO A 93 8.66 20.72 -1.10
CA PRO A 93 7.71 21.22 -2.08
C PRO A 93 6.98 20.14 -2.89
N SER A 94 7.55 18.94 -2.98
CA SER A 94 6.94 17.81 -3.69
C SER A 94 5.95 17.02 -2.83
N ILE A 95 5.79 17.39 -1.54
CA ILE A 95 4.95 16.67 -0.59
C ILE A 95 3.66 17.45 -0.39
N VAL A 96 2.55 16.74 -0.42
CA VAL A 96 1.22 17.33 -0.27
C VAL A 96 0.45 16.64 0.86
N GLN A 97 -0.48 17.40 1.47
CA GLN A 97 -1.50 16.80 2.31
C GLN A 97 -2.71 16.40 1.46
N VAL A 98 -3.18 15.19 1.64
CA VAL A 98 -4.39 14.67 1.03
C VAL A 98 -5.52 14.69 2.06
N GLN A 99 -6.52 15.54 1.84
CA GLN A 99 -7.70 15.67 2.67
C GLN A 99 -8.87 14.95 2.02
N VAL A 100 -9.37 13.93 2.68
CA VAL A 100 -10.49 13.13 2.20
C VAL A 100 -11.73 13.44 3.05
N THR A 101 -12.86 13.62 2.39
CA THR A 101 -14.17 13.69 3.04
C THR A 101 -15.01 12.54 2.49
N GLY A 102 -15.48 11.70 3.38
CA GLY A 102 -16.38 10.59 3.08
C GLY A 102 -17.48 10.48 4.13
N TYR A 103 -18.28 9.45 4.03
CA TYR A 103 -19.26 9.09 5.06
C TYR A 103 -18.92 7.71 5.62
N ARG A 104 -19.13 7.56 6.91
CA ARG A 104 -18.98 6.29 7.62
C ARG A 104 -20.22 6.03 8.46
N SER A 105 -20.67 4.79 8.48
CA SER A 105 -21.63 4.34 9.45
C SER A 105 -21.01 4.42 10.86
N ILE A 106 -21.60 5.21 11.74
CA ILE A 106 -21.22 5.28 13.15
C ILE A 106 -22.03 4.21 13.87
N GLU A 107 -21.38 3.14 14.29
CA GLU A 107 -22.02 2.16 15.17
C GLU A 107 -22.42 2.85 16.48
N ALA A 108 -23.74 2.98 16.69
CA ALA A 108 -24.25 3.44 17.95
C ALA A 108 -23.96 2.38 19.03
N LYS A 109 -23.29 2.78 20.11
CA LYS A 109 -22.95 1.90 21.26
C LYS A 109 -24.16 1.34 22.02
N ASN A 110 -25.38 1.64 21.61
CA ASN A 110 -26.61 1.17 22.23
C ASN A 110 -27.38 0.31 21.23
N GLN A 111 -27.87 -0.84 21.67
CA GLN A 111 -28.59 -1.87 20.90
C GLN A 111 -29.90 -1.41 20.25
N ASP A 112 -30.36 -0.19 20.49
CA ASP A 112 -31.62 0.38 19.96
C ASP A 112 -31.42 1.62 19.05
N ALA A 113 -30.20 1.91 18.61
CA ALA A 113 -29.94 3.11 17.83
C ALA A 113 -29.75 2.78 16.34
N THR A 114 -30.54 3.41 15.50
CA THR A 114 -30.39 3.54 14.06
C THR A 114 -28.94 3.88 13.71
N SER A 115 -28.36 3.18 12.73
CA SER A 115 -27.02 3.49 12.20
C SER A 115 -26.98 4.95 11.77
N LEU A 116 -26.19 5.75 12.46
CA LEU A 116 -25.98 7.15 12.10
C LEU A 116 -24.86 7.21 11.06
N ILE A 117 -25.15 7.80 9.91
CA ILE A 117 -24.13 8.10 8.90
C ILE A 117 -23.46 9.43 9.31
N GLY A 118 -22.21 9.35 9.71
CA GLY A 118 -21.41 10.51 10.06
C GLY A 118 -20.44 10.89 8.95
N ARG A 119 -20.23 12.20 8.79
CA ARG A 119 -19.19 12.70 7.90
C ARG A 119 -17.83 12.43 8.52
N GLU A 120 -17.04 11.61 7.87
CA GLU A 120 -15.65 11.33 8.27
C GLU A 120 -14.68 12.20 7.46
N ARG A 121 -13.68 12.72 8.14
CA ARG A 121 -12.54 13.38 7.49
C ARG A 121 -11.31 12.53 7.78
N SER A 122 -10.63 12.13 6.74
CA SER A 122 -9.34 11.43 6.79
C SER A 122 -8.25 12.33 6.22
N LEU A 123 -7.07 12.23 6.80
CA LEU A 123 -5.88 12.95 6.37
C LEU A 123 -4.78 11.95 6.06
N GLY A 124 -4.06 12.21 4.99
CA GLY A 124 -2.88 11.45 4.59
C GLY A 124 -1.91 12.36 3.84
N SER A 125 -0.84 11.77 3.38
CA SER A 125 0.17 12.44 2.55
C SER A 125 0.07 11.98 1.11
N GLY A 126 0.67 12.78 0.22
CA GLY A 126 0.86 12.43 -1.18
C GLY A 126 2.16 13.02 -1.71
N VAL A 127 2.59 12.52 -2.85
CA VAL A 127 3.83 12.93 -3.53
C VAL A 127 3.54 13.39 -4.94
N ILE A 128 3.98 14.59 -5.28
CA ILE A 128 3.93 15.10 -6.66
C ILE A 128 4.98 14.35 -7.48
N VAL A 129 4.54 13.59 -8.47
CA VAL A 129 5.40 12.78 -9.35
C VAL A 129 5.52 13.34 -10.77
N ASP A 130 4.74 14.37 -11.08
CA ASP A 130 4.76 15.04 -12.39
C ASP A 130 4.43 16.53 -12.22
N THR A 131 5.12 17.37 -13.02
CA THR A 131 4.96 18.84 -13.00
C THR A 131 3.55 19.30 -13.40
N ASP A 132 2.77 18.44 -14.05
CA ASP A 132 1.39 18.70 -14.47
C ASP A 132 0.35 18.43 -13.37
N GLY A 133 0.79 18.06 -12.15
CA GLY A 133 -0.11 17.90 -11.00
C GLY A 133 -0.62 16.48 -10.79
N TYR A 134 0.12 15.48 -11.22
CA TYR A 134 -0.11 14.09 -10.83
C TYR A 134 0.51 13.81 -9.46
N ILE A 135 -0.26 13.19 -8.58
CA ILE A 135 0.09 12.90 -7.19
C ILE A 135 -0.16 11.43 -6.91
N ILE A 136 0.83 10.75 -6.36
CA ILE A 136 0.70 9.39 -5.83
C ILE A 136 0.42 9.48 -4.32
N THR A 137 -0.51 8.65 -3.87
CA THR A 137 -0.81 8.39 -2.45
C THR A 137 -1.18 6.92 -2.27
N ASN A 138 -1.48 6.48 -1.03
CA ASN A 138 -1.98 5.13 -0.81
C ASN A 138 -3.48 5.02 -1.18
N ALA A 139 -3.90 3.83 -1.63
CA ALA A 139 -5.30 3.54 -1.95
C ALA A 139 -6.18 3.64 -0.70
N HIS A 140 -5.70 3.16 0.46
CA HIS A 140 -6.45 3.24 1.71
C HIS A 140 -6.70 4.69 2.18
N VAL A 141 -5.84 5.67 1.80
CA VAL A 141 -6.03 7.10 2.12
C VAL A 141 -7.27 7.66 1.43
N VAL A 142 -7.53 7.23 0.19
CA VAL A 142 -8.65 7.73 -0.63
C VAL A 142 -9.86 6.80 -0.65
N LYS A 143 -9.81 5.70 0.09
CA LYS A 143 -10.91 4.73 0.16
C LYS A 143 -12.18 5.38 0.73
N GLY A 144 -13.31 5.22 0.04
CA GLY A 144 -14.59 5.81 0.46
C GLY A 144 -14.67 7.33 0.33
N ALA A 145 -13.75 7.95 -0.44
CA ALA A 145 -13.72 9.39 -0.66
C ALA A 145 -14.90 9.85 -1.54
N GLN A 146 -15.68 10.80 -1.04
CA GLN A 146 -16.63 11.55 -1.86
C GLN A 146 -16.02 12.84 -2.40
N ARG A 147 -15.08 13.40 -1.66
CA ARG A 147 -14.33 14.59 -2.08
C ARG A 147 -12.89 14.48 -1.60
N ILE A 148 -11.98 14.70 -2.51
CA ILE A 148 -10.55 14.74 -2.22
C ILE A 148 -10.05 16.16 -2.49
N ARG A 149 -9.31 16.71 -1.55
CA ARG A 149 -8.64 18.01 -1.68
C ARG A 149 -7.18 17.85 -1.31
N VAL A 150 -6.34 18.57 -2.04
CA VAL A 150 -4.89 18.56 -1.85
C VAL A 150 -4.44 19.94 -1.38
N VAL A 151 -3.66 19.97 -0.30
CA VAL A 151 -2.97 21.17 0.16
C VAL A 151 -1.51 21.05 -0.28
N ILE A 152 -1.05 21.96 -1.12
CA ILE A 152 0.34 22.06 -1.55
C ILE A 152 1.09 23.07 -0.65
N SER A 153 2.38 22.83 -0.43
CA SER A 153 3.24 23.78 0.29
C SER A 153 3.35 25.10 -0.49
N SER A 154 3.36 26.24 0.21
CA SER A 154 3.55 27.57 -0.41
C SER A 154 4.87 27.69 -1.20
N ARG A 155 5.86 26.85 -0.89
CA ARG A 155 7.14 26.79 -1.60
C ARG A 155 7.06 25.97 -2.91
N ALA A 156 5.98 25.22 -3.14
CA ALA A 156 5.80 24.44 -4.35
C ALA A 156 5.41 25.27 -5.58
N SER A 157 4.86 26.48 -5.37
CA SER A 157 4.55 27.44 -6.44
C SER A 157 5.65 28.50 -6.51
N GLY A 158 6.37 28.60 -7.63
CA GLY A 158 7.59 29.39 -7.86
C GLY A 158 7.55 30.90 -7.60
N ASP A 159 6.60 31.41 -6.83
CA ASP A 159 6.37 32.84 -6.56
C ASP A 159 6.79 33.27 -5.14
N SER A 160 7.78 32.60 -4.55
CA SER A 160 8.12 32.70 -3.12
C SER A 160 8.94 33.92 -2.70
N GLN A 161 9.53 34.71 -3.61
CA GLN A 161 10.47 35.76 -3.20
C GLN A 161 9.83 37.02 -2.62
N VAL A 162 8.56 37.28 -2.80
CA VAL A 162 7.88 38.50 -2.32
C VAL A 162 7.16 38.30 -0.99
N ARG A 163 6.92 37.07 -0.56
CA ARG A 163 5.99 36.72 0.54
C ARG A 163 6.63 36.44 1.90
N ASP A 164 7.87 35.95 1.90
CA ASP A 164 8.61 35.66 3.15
C ASP A 164 8.97 36.93 3.97
N SER A 165 8.89 38.11 3.34
CA SER A 165 9.22 39.37 4.02
C SER A 165 8.14 39.89 4.96
N LEU A 166 6.93 39.36 4.93
CA LEU A 166 5.78 39.83 5.71
C LEU A 166 5.29 38.88 6.81
N GLY A 167 5.90 37.68 6.97
CA GLY A 167 5.53 36.74 8.03
C GLY A 167 4.09 36.21 7.96
N LEU A 168 3.41 36.43 6.85
CA LEU A 168 2.06 35.92 6.59
C LEU A 168 2.21 34.62 5.79
N GLY A 169 2.24 33.48 6.48
CA GLY A 169 2.10 32.18 5.86
C GLY A 169 0.79 32.14 5.06
N GLU A 170 0.86 32.37 3.76
CA GLU A 170 -0.31 32.24 2.91
C GLU A 170 -0.74 30.77 2.85
N HIS A 171 -1.86 30.51 3.45
CA HIS A 171 -2.61 29.27 3.29
C HIS A 171 -3.07 29.18 1.84
N ILE A 172 -2.36 28.40 1.01
CA ILE A 172 -2.88 28.06 -0.31
C ILE A 172 -4.19 27.29 -0.08
N PRO A 173 -5.32 27.75 -0.65
CA PRO A 173 -6.57 27.06 -0.45
C PRO A 173 -6.47 25.62 -0.98
N PRO A 174 -7.07 24.63 -0.31
CA PRO A 174 -7.06 23.25 -0.78
C PRO A 174 -7.63 23.12 -2.20
N ILE A 175 -6.89 22.48 -3.09
CA ILE A 175 -7.26 22.26 -4.50
C ILE A 175 -8.04 20.95 -4.59
N ASP A 176 -9.18 20.96 -5.31
CA ASP A 176 -9.93 19.73 -5.56
C ASP A 176 -9.11 18.78 -6.45
N ALA A 177 -9.05 17.51 -6.05
CA ALA A 177 -8.34 16.46 -6.78
C ALA A 177 -9.32 15.41 -7.32
N LYS A 178 -9.00 14.89 -8.50
CA LYS A 178 -9.72 13.79 -9.14
C LYS A 178 -8.90 12.51 -9.02
N ILE A 179 -9.55 11.38 -8.81
CA ILE A 179 -8.93 10.07 -8.90
C ILE A 179 -8.76 9.74 -10.38
N VAL A 180 -7.53 9.48 -10.81
CA VAL A 180 -7.21 8.99 -12.16
C VAL A 180 -7.37 7.47 -12.22
N GLY A 181 -6.93 6.80 -11.14
CA GLY A 181 -7.08 5.35 -10.99
C GLY A 181 -6.58 4.89 -9.64
N ILE A 182 -6.99 3.68 -9.25
CA ILE A 182 -6.63 3.05 -7.98
C ILE A 182 -6.11 1.64 -8.26
N ALA A 183 -5.05 1.24 -7.56
CA ALA A 183 -4.50 -0.12 -7.53
C ALA A 183 -4.63 -0.69 -6.10
N PRO A 184 -5.78 -1.23 -5.70
CA PRO A 184 -6.06 -1.59 -4.31
C PRO A 184 -5.15 -2.69 -3.77
N THR A 185 -4.79 -3.67 -4.60
CA THR A 185 -3.92 -4.80 -4.22
C THR A 185 -2.47 -4.38 -3.98
N ILE A 186 -2.05 -3.23 -4.54
CA ILE A 186 -0.71 -2.64 -4.39
C ILE A 186 -0.76 -1.51 -3.34
N ASP A 187 -1.96 -1.08 -2.94
CA ASP A 187 -2.22 0.06 -2.05
C ASP A 187 -1.70 1.40 -2.59
N LEU A 188 -1.89 1.68 -3.88
CA LEU A 188 -1.57 2.95 -4.52
C LEU A 188 -2.78 3.56 -5.22
N ALA A 189 -2.85 4.89 -5.23
CA ALA A 189 -3.81 5.69 -5.99
C ALA A 189 -3.11 6.85 -6.68
N LEU A 190 -3.56 7.16 -7.90
CA LEU A 190 -3.10 8.31 -8.68
C LEU A 190 -4.19 9.38 -8.67
N LEU A 191 -3.82 10.56 -8.19
CA LEU A 191 -4.65 11.74 -8.17
C LEU A 191 -4.18 12.76 -9.20
N LYS A 192 -5.10 13.63 -9.65
CA LYS A 192 -4.83 14.75 -10.54
C LYS A 192 -5.42 16.03 -9.98
N ILE A 193 -4.60 17.07 -9.88
CA ILE A 193 -5.03 18.44 -9.56
C ILE A 193 -4.80 19.36 -10.76
N GLU A 194 -5.62 20.39 -10.88
CA GLU A 194 -5.50 21.40 -11.94
C GLU A 194 -4.47 22.47 -11.53
N ALA A 195 -3.19 22.05 -11.50
CA ALA A 195 -2.03 22.90 -11.25
C ALA A 195 -0.89 22.47 -12.15
N LYS A 196 -0.02 23.40 -12.53
CA LYS A 196 1.14 23.20 -13.40
C LYS A 196 2.39 23.82 -12.81
N GLY A 197 3.55 23.39 -13.32
CA GLY A 197 4.83 23.92 -12.89
C GLY A 197 5.19 23.52 -11.46
N LEU A 198 4.60 22.43 -10.97
CA LEU A 198 4.87 21.89 -9.65
C LEU A 198 6.24 21.20 -9.63
N GLN A 199 6.84 21.14 -8.44
CA GLN A 199 8.07 20.41 -8.25
C GLN A 199 7.77 18.92 -8.08
N ALA A 200 8.13 18.11 -9.07
CA ALA A 200 8.02 16.66 -9.01
C ALA A 200 9.27 16.04 -8.38
N ILE A 201 9.08 14.97 -7.60
CA ILE A 201 10.18 14.21 -7.02
C ILE A 201 10.74 13.23 -8.06
N PRO A 202 12.08 13.14 -8.25
CA PRO A 202 12.67 12.12 -9.12
C PRO A 202 12.60 10.73 -8.48
N PHE A 203 12.47 9.68 -9.30
CA PHE A 203 12.47 8.29 -8.83
C PHE A 203 13.90 7.76 -8.67
N ALA A 204 14.20 7.17 -7.53
CA ALA A 204 15.44 6.45 -7.30
C ALA A 204 15.47 5.16 -8.14
N ASP A 205 16.68 4.80 -8.59
CA ASP A 205 16.91 3.51 -9.23
C ASP A 205 16.87 2.38 -8.18
N TYR A 206 15.74 1.67 -8.13
CA TYR A 206 15.52 0.59 -7.18
C TYR A 206 16.60 -0.51 -7.25
N ALA A 207 17.22 -0.75 -8.41
CA ALA A 207 18.27 -1.75 -8.57
C ALA A 207 19.56 -1.39 -7.80
N LYS A 208 19.78 -0.10 -7.54
CA LYS A 208 20.96 0.40 -6.82
C LYS A 208 20.77 0.50 -5.31
N LEU A 209 19.55 0.32 -4.80
CA LEU A 209 19.27 0.42 -3.38
C LEU A 209 19.97 -0.69 -2.58
N LYS A 210 20.50 -0.32 -1.43
CA LYS A 210 21.25 -1.22 -0.56
C LYS A 210 20.77 -1.10 0.89
N LYS A 211 20.80 -2.24 1.59
CA LYS A 211 20.61 -2.27 3.04
C LYS A 211 21.66 -1.42 3.74
N GLY A 212 21.23 -0.65 4.76
CA GLY A 212 22.06 0.28 5.51
C GLY A 212 22.19 1.67 4.88
N GLN A 213 21.60 1.93 3.72
CA GLN A 213 21.54 3.25 3.09
C GLN A 213 20.63 4.17 3.90
N LEU A 214 21.07 5.41 4.15
CA LEU A 214 20.27 6.43 4.84
C LEU A 214 19.04 6.81 4.00
N VAL A 215 17.92 6.97 4.70
CA VAL A 215 16.63 7.42 4.11
C VAL A 215 15.91 8.35 5.07
N LEU A 216 15.11 9.24 4.48
CA LEU A 216 14.23 10.15 5.20
C LEU A 216 12.79 9.85 4.80
N ALA A 217 11.92 9.65 5.80
CA ALA A 217 10.49 9.50 5.58
C ALA A 217 9.80 10.84 5.86
N PHE A 218 9.01 11.29 4.90
CA PHE A 218 8.26 12.53 4.98
C PHE A 218 6.76 12.25 5.07
N GLY A 219 6.05 13.18 5.69
CA GLY A 219 4.61 13.23 5.71
C GLY A 219 4.11 14.63 6.04
N ASN A 220 2.82 14.86 5.81
CA ASN A 220 2.15 16.10 6.17
C ASN A 220 0.92 15.80 7.05
N PRO A 221 1.16 15.32 8.31
CA PRO A 221 0.07 15.04 9.23
C PRO A 221 -0.60 16.33 9.69
N GLU A 222 -1.94 16.33 9.80
CA GLU A 222 -2.76 17.36 10.47
C GLU A 222 -2.62 18.81 9.96
N GLY A 223 -2.05 19.04 8.76
CA GLY A 223 -1.86 20.38 8.20
C GLY A 223 -0.78 21.20 8.91
N LEU A 224 -0.02 20.57 9.77
CA LEU A 224 1.24 21.07 10.29
C LEU A 224 2.31 20.99 9.19
N GLU A 225 3.34 21.82 9.24
CA GLU A 225 4.47 21.73 8.30
C GLU A 225 4.99 20.30 8.17
N ASN A 226 5.56 19.94 7.00
CA ASN A 226 6.05 18.61 6.71
C ASN A 226 6.88 18.03 7.86
N SER A 227 6.46 16.87 8.36
CA SER A 227 7.21 16.10 9.33
C SER A 227 8.26 15.27 8.61
N VAL A 228 9.48 15.21 9.17
CA VAL A 228 10.60 14.44 8.61
C VAL A 228 11.13 13.52 9.70
N THR A 229 11.32 12.26 9.36
CA THR A 229 12.00 11.28 10.21
C THR A 229 13.13 10.62 9.43
N MET A 230 14.22 10.24 10.10
CA MET A 230 15.41 9.65 9.49
C MET A 230 15.66 8.25 9.99
N GLY A 231 16.13 7.39 9.12
CA GLY A 231 16.54 6.01 9.41
C GLY A 231 17.38 5.43 8.27
N VAL A 232 17.39 4.10 8.18
CA VAL A 232 18.10 3.37 7.13
C VAL A 232 17.19 2.36 6.45
N ILE A 233 17.56 1.91 5.26
CA ILE A 233 16.97 0.74 4.61
C ILE A 233 17.37 -0.50 5.40
N SER A 234 16.44 -1.09 6.13
CA SER A 234 16.65 -2.34 6.87
C SER A 234 16.57 -3.57 5.94
N SER A 235 15.74 -3.50 4.88
CA SER A 235 15.65 -4.50 3.81
C SER A 235 15.15 -3.85 2.53
N VAL A 236 15.72 -4.20 1.39
CA VAL A 236 15.28 -3.70 0.07
C VAL A 236 14.08 -4.47 -0.50
N ALA A 237 13.86 -5.71 -0.02
CA ALA A 237 12.76 -6.57 -0.43
C ALA A 237 12.34 -7.42 0.78
N ARG A 238 11.27 -7.05 1.44
CA ARG A 238 10.70 -7.77 2.58
C ARG A 238 9.24 -8.11 2.29
N GLN A 239 8.88 -9.36 2.37
CA GLN A 239 7.49 -9.78 2.48
C GLN A 239 7.07 -9.55 3.93
N ALA A 240 6.11 -8.66 4.15
CA ALA A 240 5.66 -8.32 5.49
C ALA A 240 4.67 -9.34 6.06
N ASP A 241 3.87 -9.95 5.20
CA ASP A 241 2.91 -11.02 5.52
C ASP A 241 3.10 -12.17 4.52
N PRO A 242 3.34 -13.41 4.98
CA PRO A 242 3.46 -14.58 4.10
C PRO A 242 2.23 -14.85 3.23
N GLY A 243 1.04 -14.37 3.65
CA GLY A 243 -0.21 -14.47 2.88
C GLY A 243 -0.38 -13.42 1.80
N VAL A 244 0.47 -12.38 1.77
CA VAL A 244 0.39 -11.28 0.80
C VAL A 244 1.61 -11.32 -0.13
N PRO A 245 1.44 -11.55 -1.43
CA PRO A 245 2.54 -11.65 -2.38
C PRO A 245 3.10 -10.27 -2.77
N SER A 246 3.39 -9.44 -1.77
CA SER A 246 3.93 -8.09 -1.98
C SER A 246 5.26 -7.94 -1.28
N VAL A 247 6.19 -7.26 -1.93
CA VAL A 247 7.48 -6.88 -1.35
C VAL A 247 7.52 -5.40 -1.05
N PHE A 248 8.09 -5.08 0.11
CA PHE A 248 8.24 -3.73 0.62
C PHE A 248 9.71 -3.42 0.91
N ILE A 249 10.07 -2.16 0.87
CA ILE A 249 11.28 -1.66 1.51
C ILE A 249 10.98 -1.54 2.99
N GLN A 250 11.78 -2.20 3.82
CA GLN A 250 11.71 -2.05 5.28
C GLN A 250 12.68 -0.97 5.72
N THR A 251 12.23 -0.10 6.62
CA THR A 251 13.04 0.97 7.23
C THR A 251 12.78 1.06 8.74
N ASP A 252 13.76 1.55 9.48
CA ASP A 252 13.62 1.92 10.89
C ASP A 252 13.33 3.42 11.08
N ALA A 253 13.30 4.20 9.99
CA ALA A 253 12.77 5.56 10.02
C ALA A 253 11.34 5.52 10.62
N PRO A 254 11.03 6.30 11.67
CA PRO A 254 9.71 6.30 12.27
C PRO A 254 8.61 6.66 11.29
N ILE A 255 7.74 5.70 10.98
CA ILE A 255 6.50 5.89 10.23
C ILE A 255 5.36 5.94 11.24
N ASN A 256 4.50 6.94 11.15
CA ASN A 256 3.33 7.13 12.00
C ASN A 256 2.12 7.52 11.14
N PRO A 257 0.88 7.44 11.67
CA PRO A 257 -0.30 7.96 11.00
C PRO A 257 -0.09 9.39 10.50
N GLY A 258 -0.38 9.64 9.23
CA GLY A 258 -0.10 10.90 8.54
C GLY A 258 1.09 10.84 7.57
N ASN A 259 2.07 9.95 7.78
CA ASN A 259 3.14 9.72 6.80
C ASN A 259 2.71 8.77 5.66
N SER A 260 1.61 8.02 5.82
CA SER A 260 1.07 7.14 4.77
C SER A 260 0.77 7.94 3.49
N GLY A 261 1.23 7.45 2.35
CA GLY A 261 1.17 8.13 1.05
C GLY A 261 2.30 9.14 0.82
N GLY A 262 3.07 9.50 1.85
CA GLY A 262 4.25 10.34 1.74
C GLY A 262 5.49 9.58 1.25
N PRO A 263 6.55 10.29 0.82
CA PRO A 263 7.74 9.66 0.26
C PRO A 263 8.71 9.16 1.34
N LEU A 264 9.36 8.03 1.03
CA LEU A 264 10.66 7.65 1.57
C LEU A 264 11.70 8.07 0.54
N VAL A 265 12.67 8.90 0.91
CA VAL A 265 13.69 9.42 -0.01
C VAL A 265 15.09 9.06 0.43
N ASP A 266 16.01 9.00 -0.52
CA ASP A 266 17.43 8.84 -0.24
C ASP A 266 18.14 10.20 0.00
N THR A 267 19.45 10.17 0.20
CA THR A 267 20.28 11.37 0.41
C THR A 267 20.40 12.26 -0.82
N ASN A 268 20.03 11.78 -2.00
CA ASN A 268 19.96 12.60 -3.22
C ASN A 268 18.61 13.32 -3.37
N GLY A 269 17.61 13.01 -2.51
CA GLY A 269 16.26 13.51 -2.63
C GLY A 269 15.43 12.76 -3.67
N GLU A 270 15.85 11.54 -4.03
CA GLU A 270 15.15 10.68 -4.96
C GLU A 270 14.15 9.77 -4.22
N LEU A 271 13.00 9.51 -4.82
CA LEU A 271 11.94 8.67 -4.26
C LEU A 271 12.38 7.22 -4.20
N VAL A 272 12.63 6.69 -3.02
CA VAL A 272 12.94 5.29 -2.74
C VAL A 272 11.67 4.44 -2.68
N GLY A 273 10.59 5.02 -2.13
CA GLY A 273 9.29 4.35 -2.03
C GLY A 273 8.21 5.24 -1.42
N ILE A 274 6.98 4.72 -1.36
CA ILE A 274 5.84 5.36 -0.70
C ILE A 274 5.60 4.70 0.65
N ASN A 275 5.65 5.49 1.73
CA ASN A 275 5.35 5.01 3.09
C ASN A 275 3.92 4.49 3.14
N THR A 276 3.69 3.28 3.67
CA THR A 276 2.35 2.67 3.65
C THR A 276 1.87 2.22 5.03
N PHE A 277 2.61 1.37 5.73
CA PHE A 277 2.19 0.86 7.04
C PHE A 277 3.36 0.56 7.96
N ILE A 278 3.03 0.25 9.22
CA ILE A 278 3.95 -0.24 10.26
C ILE A 278 3.47 -1.58 10.80
N LEU A 279 4.40 -2.44 11.20
CA LEU A 279 4.09 -3.55 12.09
C LEU A 279 4.26 -3.07 13.52
N SER A 280 3.16 -2.98 14.25
CA SER A 280 3.14 -2.44 15.61
C SER A 280 1.99 -3.02 16.42
N GLU A 281 2.27 -3.41 17.65
CA GLU A 281 1.25 -3.86 18.61
C GLU A 281 0.55 -2.67 19.29
N SER A 282 1.21 -1.52 19.35
CA SER A 282 0.72 -0.31 20.06
C SER A 282 0.13 0.76 19.14
N GLY A 283 0.19 0.57 17.81
CA GLY A 283 -0.26 1.56 16.81
C GLY A 283 0.75 2.68 16.51
N GLY A 284 1.88 2.76 17.24
CA GLY A 284 2.98 3.68 16.98
C GLY A 284 4.22 2.98 16.41
N SER A 285 5.17 3.74 15.87
CA SER A 285 6.40 3.20 15.28
C SER A 285 7.23 2.42 16.31
N GLN A 286 7.62 1.21 15.93
CA GLN A 286 8.53 0.32 16.68
C GLN A 286 9.80 -0.01 15.86
N GLY A 287 10.15 0.83 14.87
CA GLY A 287 11.30 0.61 14.00
C GLY A 287 11.03 -0.42 12.89
N LEU A 288 9.76 -0.74 12.62
CA LEU A 288 9.32 -1.66 11.57
C LEU A 288 8.36 -0.93 10.61
N GLY A 289 8.92 0.02 9.84
CA GLY A 289 8.23 0.76 8.80
C GLY A 289 8.38 0.08 7.44
N PHE A 290 7.34 0.21 6.59
CA PHE A 290 7.27 -0.38 5.27
C PHE A 290 6.89 0.65 4.23
N ALA A 291 7.59 0.62 3.09
CA ALA A 291 7.32 1.47 1.94
C ALA A 291 7.20 0.63 0.66
N ILE A 292 6.29 1.02 -0.23
CA ILE A 292 6.12 0.42 -1.56
C ILE A 292 7.31 0.88 -2.42
N PRO A 293 8.05 -0.05 -3.06
CA PRO A 293 9.27 0.28 -3.81
C PRO A 293 9.06 1.26 -4.96
N SER A 294 10.02 2.14 -5.22
CA SER A 294 9.98 3.16 -6.29
C SER A 294 9.74 2.55 -7.68
N SER A 295 10.26 1.37 -7.96
CA SER A 295 10.00 0.65 -9.23
C SER A 295 8.53 0.31 -9.42
N VAL A 296 7.86 -0.15 -8.34
CA VAL A 296 6.43 -0.44 -8.34
C VAL A 296 5.62 0.85 -8.45
N VAL A 297 6.01 1.90 -7.71
CA VAL A 297 5.34 3.22 -7.75
C VAL A 297 5.39 3.81 -9.15
N LYS A 298 6.57 3.77 -9.80
CA LYS A 298 6.75 4.28 -11.18
C LYS A 298 5.88 3.52 -12.17
N PHE A 299 5.89 2.19 -12.11
CA PHE A 299 5.07 1.34 -12.97
C PHE A 299 3.58 1.64 -12.80
N VAL A 300 3.08 1.67 -11.56
CA VAL A 300 1.68 1.99 -11.26
C VAL A 300 1.30 3.39 -11.74
N TYR A 301 2.18 4.38 -11.56
CA TYR A 301 1.97 5.73 -12.07
C TYR A 301 1.79 5.75 -13.60
N GLU A 302 2.70 5.08 -14.34
CA GLU A 302 2.65 5.02 -15.81
C GLU A 302 1.38 4.31 -16.30
N GLU A 303 1.00 3.20 -15.67
CA GLU A 303 -0.21 2.43 -16.00
C GLU A 303 -1.49 3.20 -15.69
N LEU A 304 -1.63 3.72 -14.46
CA LEU A 304 -2.82 4.49 -14.08
C LEU A 304 -2.97 5.76 -14.90
N ARG A 305 -1.87 6.46 -15.21
CA ARG A 305 -1.91 7.66 -16.06
C ARG A 305 -2.40 7.36 -17.46
N LYS A 306 -1.98 6.23 -18.04
CA LYS A 306 -2.26 5.89 -19.44
C LYS A 306 -3.61 5.19 -19.61
N TYR A 307 -3.94 4.29 -18.68
CA TYR A 307 -5.06 3.37 -18.84
C TYR A 307 -6.13 3.50 -17.75
N GLY A 308 -5.86 4.24 -16.66
CA GLY A 308 -6.74 4.33 -15.48
C GLY A 308 -6.72 3.07 -14.60
N ARG A 309 -6.01 2.02 -15.01
CA ARG A 309 -5.88 0.73 -14.33
C ARG A 309 -4.47 0.17 -14.49
N VAL A 310 -4.12 -0.82 -13.66
CA VAL A 310 -2.81 -1.50 -13.72
C VAL A 310 -2.97 -2.82 -14.45
N HIS A 311 -2.22 -3.02 -15.53
CA HIS A 311 -2.10 -4.29 -16.23
C HIS A 311 -0.95 -5.07 -15.61
N ARG A 312 -1.20 -6.32 -15.25
CA ARG A 312 -0.16 -7.21 -14.73
C ARG A 312 0.46 -8.01 -15.87
N SER A 313 1.76 -8.17 -15.83
CA SER A 313 2.47 -9.03 -16.77
C SER A 313 2.83 -10.35 -16.11
N ILE A 314 2.74 -11.43 -16.90
CA ILE A 314 3.08 -12.80 -16.53
C ILE A 314 4.05 -13.40 -17.53
N ILE A 315 4.73 -14.48 -17.13
CA ILE A 315 5.60 -15.28 -18.03
C ILE A 315 4.98 -16.63 -18.40
N GLY A 316 3.82 -16.99 -17.82
CA GLY A 316 3.22 -18.30 -18.02
C GLY A 316 3.99 -19.41 -17.31
N ALA A 317 4.35 -19.18 -16.04
CA ALA A 317 4.96 -20.17 -15.17
C ALA A 317 4.52 -19.93 -13.72
N VAL A 318 4.40 -21.00 -12.95
CA VAL A 318 4.12 -20.96 -11.52
C VAL A 318 5.42 -21.14 -10.75
N LEU A 319 5.70 -20.20 -9.86
CA LEU A 319 6.89 -20.20 -9.02
C LEU A 319 6.54 -20.61 -7.59
N GLN A 320 7.46 -21.29 -6.91
CA GLN A 320 7.30 -21.74 -5.53
C GLN A 320 8.58 -21.50 -4.74
N ASP A 321 8.45 -21.08 -3.47
CA ASP A 321 9.58 -20.96 -2.57
C ASP A 321 10.12 -22.35 -2.17
N ILE A 322 11.43 -22.51 -2.22
CA ILE A 322 12.11 -23.73 -1.77
C ILE A 322 12.11 -23.74 -0.25
N THR A 323 11.37 -24.69 0.34
CA THR A 323 11.44 -25.02 1.76
C THR A 323 12.47 -26.10 2.03
N PRO A 324 12.98 -26.27 3.25
CA PRO A 324 13.87 -27.37 3.61
C PRO A 324 13.32 -28.75 3.25
N ASP A 325 12.01 -28.96 3.46
CA ASP A 325 11.34 -30.24 3.15
C ASP A 325 11.26 -30.48 1.65
N LEU A 326 10.95 -29.42 0.87
CA LEU A 326 10.93 -29.50 -0.59
C LEU A 326 12.33 -29.81 -1.13
N ALA A 327 13.35 -29.15 -0.59
CA ALA A 327 14.74 -29.39 -0.97
C ALA A 327 15.19 -30.82 -0.68
N ALA A 328 14.85 -31.33 0.50
CA ALA A 328 15.16 -32.71 0.89
C ALA A 328 14.42 -33.72 0.01
N GLY A 329 13.12 -33.52 -0.24
CA GLY A 329 12.29 -34.41 -1.05
C GLY A 329 12.70 -34.49 -2.51
N LEU A 330 13.16 -33.37 -3.09
CA LEU A 330 13.65 -33.31 -4.48
C LEU A 330 15.18 -33.50 -4.62
N GLY A 331 15.92 -33.69 -3.52
CA GLY A 331 17.37 -33.84 -3.54
C GLY A 331 18.11 -32.58 -4.03
N LEU A 332 17.55 -31.38 -3.75
CA LEU A 332 18.15 -30.14 -4.21
C LEU A 332 19.41 -29.80 -3.38
N THR A 333 20.41 -29.24 -4.02
CA THR A 333 21.62 -28.75 -3.35
C THR A 333 21.38 -27.44 -2.58
N ARG A 334 20.27 -26.71 -2.87
CA ARG A 334 19.87 -25.47 -2.24
C ARG A 334 18.65 -25.67 -1.36
N GLN A 335 18.71 -25.17 -0.14
CA GLN A 335 17.62 -25.24 0.83
C GLN A 335 16.70 -23.98 0.83
N ARG A 336 16.99 -23.01 -0.04
CA ARG A 336 16.24 -21.76 -0.19
C ARG A 336 16.37 -21.23 -1.62
N GLY A 337 15.38 -20.46 -2.05
CA GLY A 337 15.28 -19.86 -3.36
C GLY A 337 13.92 -20.10 -3.98
N VAL A 338 13.83 -19.98 -5.28
CA VAL A 338 12.59 -20.11 -6.04
C VAL A 338 12.75 -21.22 -7.08
N ILE A 339 11.81 -22.14 -7.13
CA ILE A 339 11.73 -23.23 -8.09
C ILE A 339 10.50 -23.06 -8.99
N VAL A 340 10.62 -23.43 -10.24
CA VAL A 340 9.51 -23.51 -11.19
C VAL A 340 8.70 -24.77 -10.89
N SER A 341 7.46 -24.62 -10.44
CA SER A 341 6.55 -25.73 -10.11
C SER A 341 5.65 -26.11 -11.28
N ASP A 342 5.33 -25.18 -12.18
CA ASP A 342 4.55 -25.41 -13.39
C ASP A 342 4.93 -24.41 -14.50
N VAL A 343 4.68 -24.80 -15.75
CA VAL A 343 4.89 -23.98 -16.94
C VAL A 343 3.69 -24.16 -17.85
N ASP A 344 3.05 -23.05 -18.22
CA ASP A 344 1.86 -23.06 -19.07
C ASP A 344 2.18 -23.66 -20.45
N PRO A 345 1.41 -24.66 -20.91
CA PRO A 345 1.54 -25.20 -22.25
C PRO A 345 1.39 -24.07 -23.30
N ASP A 346 2.32 -24.03 -24.26
CA ASP A 346 2.36 -22.99 -25.31
C ASP A 346 2.55 -21.54 -24.80
N GLY A 347 2.82 -21.38 -23.51
CA GLY A 347 3.11 -20.09 -22.88
C GLY A 347 4.51 -19.53 -23.23
N PRO A 348 4.77 -18.23 -22.90
CA PRO A 348 6.07 -17.62 -23.20
C PRO A 348 7.23 -18.31 -22.49
N ALA A 349 7.07 -18.73 -21.24
CA ALA A 349 8.09 -19.43 -20.48
C ALA A 349 8.49 -20.77 -21.14
N GLN A 350 7.50 -21.57 -21.56
CA GLN A 350 7.77 -22.84 -22.25
C GLN A 350 8.50 -22.62 -23.57
N LYS A 351 8.04 -21.65 -24.38
CA LYS A 351 8.67 -21.32 -25.67
C LYS A 351 10.11 -20.83 -25.51
N SER A 352 10.43 -20.18 -24.40
CA SER A 352 11.79 -19.74 -24.06
C SER A 352 12.65 -20.85 -23.46
N GLY A 353 12.10 -22.05 -23.26
CA GLY A 353 12.83 -23.20 -22.75
C GLY A 353 12.90 -23.31 -21.23
N LEU A 354 12.10 -22.54 -20.47
CA LEU A 354 11.94 -22.73 -19.02
C LEU A 354 11.26 -24.08 -18.75
N GLN A 355 11.70 -24.81 -17.74
CA GLN A 355 11.21 -26.14 -17.41
C GLN A 355 10.82 -26.24 -15.92
N ILE A 356 9.91 -27.16 -15.63
CA ILE A 356 9.59 -27.56 -14.26
C ILE A 356 10.86 -28.04 -13.58
N GLN A 357 11.06 -27.71 -12.31
CA GLN A 357 12.23 -27.93 -11.47
C GLN A 357 13.44 -27.04 -11.77
N ASP A 358 13.38 -26.09 -12.71
CA ASP A 358 14.39 -25.06 -12.81
C ASP A 358 14.40 -24.21 -11.53
N ILE A 359 15.57 -23.91 -10.98
CA ILE A 359 15.73 -23.00 -9.85
C ILE A 359 16.09 -21.63 -10.40
N VAL A 360 15.27 -20.62 -10.14
CA VAL A 360 15.50 -19.24 -10.59
C VAL A 360 16.61 -18.61 -9.74
N LEU A 361 17.73 -18.27 -10.36
CA LEU A 361 18.89 -17.67 -9.71
C LEU A 361 18.81 -16.14 -9.73
N SER A 362 18.49 -15.59 -10.91
CA SER A 362 18.32 -14.15 -11.08
C SER A 362 17.29 -13.83 -12.17
N LEU A 363 16.66 -12.67 -12.05
CA LEU A 363 15.83 -12.02 -13.06
C LEU A 363 16.39 -10.61 -13.27
N ASP A 364 16.70 -10.24 -14.52
CA ASP A 364 17.32 -8.96 -14.89
C ASP A 364 18.52 -8.62 -13.99
N GLU A 365 19.48 -9.56 -13.89
CA GLU A 365 20.71 -9.49 -13.08
C GLU A 365 20.44 -9.44 -11.55
N ARG A 366 19.19 -9.40 -11.11
CA ARG A 366 18.83 -9.36 -9.70
C ARG A 366 18.68 -10.77 -9.14
N SER A 367 19.43 -11.09 -8.09
CA SER A 367 19.33 -12.38 -7.41
C SER A 367 17.94 -12.58 -6.80
N ILE A 368 17.33 -13.73 -7.06
CA ILE A 368 16.00 -14.10 -6.60
C ILE A 368 16.09 -15.00 -5.38
N GLY A 369 15.49 -14.53 -4.28
CA GLY A 369 15.44 -15.25 -3.00
C GLY A 369 14.04 -15.65 -2.56
N SER A 370 12.99 -15.13 -3.19
CA SER A 370 11.59 -15.40 -2.85
C SER A 370 10.67 -15.19 -4.05
N VAL A 371 9.54 -15.88 -4.05
CA VAL A 371 8.51 -15.76 -5.10
C VAL A 371 7.97 -14.32 -5.20
N PRO A 372 7.62 -13.61 -4.11
CA PRO A 372 7.12 -12.25 -4.23
C PRO A 372 8.10 -11.27 -4.91
N LEU A 373 9.41 -11.47 -4.73
CA LEU A 373 10.41 -10.66 -5.43
C LEU A 373 10.43 -10.97 -6.93
N ALA A 374 10.33 -12.24 -7.31
CA ALA A 374 10.26 -12.66 -8.71
C ALA A 374 8.98 -12.10 -9.38
N GLU A 375 7.83 -12.27 -8.74
CA GLU A 375 6.55 -11.77 -9.23
C GLU A 375 6.54 -10.25 -9.36
N MET A 376 7.11 -9.50 -8.40
CA MET A 376 7.25 -8.06 -8.50
C MET A 376 8.05 -7.65 -9.75
N ILE A 377 9.18 -8.32 -10.02
CA ILE A 377 10.02 -8.01 -11.19
C ILE A 377 9.26 -8.30 -12.49
N ILE A 378 8.56 -9.44 -12.55
CA ILE A 378 7.82 -9.87 -13.74
C ILE A 378 6.61 -8.96 -13.96
N SER A 379 5.76 -8.77 -12.94
CA SER A 379 4.49 -8.04 -13.06
C SER A 379 4.63 -6.55 -13.33
N THR A 380 5.79 -5.95 -13.00
CA THR A 380 6.08 -4.53 -13.26
C THR A 380 6.76 -4.29 -14.60
N ARG A 381 6.84 -5.29 -15.48
CA ARG A 381 7.34 -5.11 -16.84
C ARG A 381 6.22 -4.73 -17.78
N PRO A 382 6.46 -3.82 -18.73
CA PRO A 382 5.50 -3.56 -19.80
C PRO A 382 5.19 -4.83 -20.60
N ALA A 383 3.97 -4.99 -21.06
CA ALA A 383 3.61 -6.08 -21.96
C ALA A 383 4.55 -6.12 -23.18
N SER A 384 4.98 -7.30 -23.58
CA SER A 384 5.97 -7.55 -24.64
C SER A 384 7.42 -7.20 -24.28
N ALA A 385 7.74 -6.79 -23.06
CA ALA A 385 9.11 -6.72 -22.59
C ALA A 385 9.69 -8.13 -22.44
N VAL A 386 11.02 -8.21 -22.34
CA VAL A 386 11.74 -9.48 -22.11
C VAL A 386 12.34 -9.44 -20.71
N VAL A 387 12.17 -10.53 -19.96
CA VAL A 387 12.86 -10.78 -18.69
C VAL A 387 14.03 -11.70 -18.95
N HIS A 388 15.22 -11.25 -18.57
CA HIS A 388 16.44 -12.07 -18.66
C HIS A 388 16.56 -12.91 -17.38
N ALA A 389 16.33 -14.22 -17.51
CA ALA A 389 16.38 -15.15 -16.39
C ALA A 389 17.67 -15.99 -16.44
N GLU A 390 18.37 -16.10 -15.31
CA GLU A 390 19.38 -17.15 -15.10
C GLU A 390 18.76 -18.22 -14.21
N VAL A 391 18.73 -19.46 -14.69
CA VAL A 391 18.20 -20.62 -13.96
C VAL A 391 19.24 -21.69 -13.77
N LEU A 392 19.08 -22.50 -12.73
CA LEU A 392 19.87 -23.69 -12.47
C LEU A 392 19.03 -24.94 -12.79
N ARG A 393 19.44 -25.71 -13.80
CA ARG A 393 18.84 -26.99 -14.20
C ARG A 393 19.79 -28.12 -13.90
N GLY A 394 19.52 -28.88 -12.85
CA GLY A 394 20.53 -29.77 -12.27
C GLY A 394 21.75 -28.96 -11.83
N ASP A 395 22.94 -29.24 -12.42
CA ASP A 395 24.17 -28.50 -12.10
C ASP A 395 24.52 -27.41 -13.14
N LYS A 396 23.68 -27.20 -14.15
CA LYS A 396 23.97 -26.29 -15.26
C LYS A 396 23.22 -24.96 -15.08
N ARG A 397 23.94 -23.85 -15.22
CA ARG A 397 23.36 -22.52 -15.34
C ARG A 397 22.93 -22.28 -16.78
N ILE A 398 21.72 -21.82 -16.97
CA ILE A 398 21.11 -21.55 -18.26
C ILE A 398 20.57 -20.11 -18.23
N ALA A 399 20.94 -19.32 -19.23
CA ALA A 399 20.37 -18.01 -19.47
C ALA A 399 19.17 -18.15 -20.42
N LEU A 400 18.08 -17.53 -20.08
CA LEU A 400 16.82 -17.53 -20.84
C LEU A 400 16.33 -16.10 -21.04
N GLU A 401 15.79 -15.84 -22.22
CA GLU A 401 15.07 -14.60 -22.53
C GLU A 401 13.57 -14.92 -22.61
N ILE A 402 12.80 -14.46 -21.62
CA ILE A 402 11.40 -14.82 -21.47
C ILE A 402 10.54 -13.58 -21.75
N PRO A 403 9.79 -13.54 -22.88
CA PRO A 403 8.84 -12.48 -23.13
C PRO A 403 7.76 -12.49 -22.06
N VAL A 404 7.35 -11.31 -21.59
CA VAL A 404 6.17 -11.19 -20.73
C VAL A 404 4.93 -10.94 -21.58
N THR A 405 3.80 -11.45 -21.11
CA THR A 405 2.48 -11.20 -21.70
C THR A 405 1.58 -10.58 -20.65
N GLU A 406 0.58 -9.85 -21.09
CA GLU A 406 -0.45 -9.35 -20.19
C GLU A 406 -1.23 -10.53 -19.58
N GLU A 407 -1.41 -10.51 -18.28
CA GLU A 407 -2.31 -11.43 -17.58
C GLU A 407 -3.74 -11.14 -18.06
N LYS A 408 -4.34 -12.11 -18.74
CA LYS A 408 -5.75 -12.00 -19.11
C LYS A 408 -6.57 -12.28 -17.85
N ASN A 409 -6.95 -11.22 -17.17
CA ASN A 409 -7.87 -11.32 -16.06
C ASN A 409 -9.29 -11.13 -16.59
N ASP A 410 -10.18 -12.10 -16.39
CA ASP A 410 -11.56 -12.05 -16.86
C ASP A 410 -12.27 -10.78 -16.35
N VAL A 411 -11.95 -10.34 -15.13
CA VAL A 411 -12.45 -9.09 -14.55
C VAL A 411 -11.99 -7.86 -15.34
N ASP A 412 -10.74 -7.82 -15.81
CA ASP A 412 -10.22 -6.70 -16.62
C ASP A 412 -10.82 -6.69 -18.03
N GLN A 413 -11.12 -7.86 -18.59
CA GLN A 413 -11.87 -7.97 -19.84
C GLN A 413 -13.29 -7.44 -19.67
N LEU A 414 -13.97 -7.77 -18.58
CA LEU A 414 -15.30 -7.25 -18.25
C LEU A 414 -15.30 -5.73 -18.13
N ALA A 415 -14.30 -5.15 -17.47
CA ALA A 415 -14.17 -3.70 -17.37
C ALA A 415 -13.98 -3.02 -18.74
N SER A 416 -13.37 -3.72 -19.71
CA SER A 416 -13.22 -3.20 -21.10
C SER A 416 -14.52 -3.19 -21.91
N LEU A 417 -15.51 -3.97 -21.50
CA LEU A 417 -16.84 -4.03 -22.12
C LEU A 417 -17.81 -2.98 -21.56
N VAL A 418 -17.39 -2.22 -20.53
CA VAL A 418 -18.21 -1.21 -19.89
C VAL A 418 -18.42 -0.01 -20.83
N ASP A 419 -19.69 0.31 -21.11
CA ASP A 419 -20.12 1.59 -21.65
C ASP A 419 -20.52 2.48 -20.45
N PRO A 420 -19.77 3.55 -20.10
CA PRO A 420 -20.03 4.33 -18.90
C PRO A 420 -21.45 4.88 -18.78
N GLU A 421 -22.11 5.18 -19.91
CA GLU A 421 -23.47 5.72 -19.92
C GLU A 421 -24.54 4.63 -19.76
N LYS A 422 -24.28 3.43 -20.29
CA LYS A 422 -25.26 2.34 -20.32
C LYS A 422 -25.04 1.30 -19.22
N SER A 423 -23.82 1.13 -18.77
CA SER A 423 -23.45 0.06 -17.81
C SER A 423 -23.63 0.45 -16.34
N LEU A 424 -23.75 1.75 -16.02
CA LEU A 424 -23.77 2.23 -14.63
C LEU A 424 -25.07 1.83 -13.90
N ILE A 425 -24.95 1.11 -12.80
CA ILE A 425 -26.01 0.85 -11.82
C ILE A 425 -25.79 1.82 -10.64
N SER A 426 -26.24 3.06 -10.80
CA SER A 426 -25.95 4.15 -9.87
C SER A 426 -26.41 3.88 -8.43
N ARG A 427 -27.52 3.15 -8.24
CA ARG A 427 -28.06 2.82 -6.93
C ARG A 427 -27.23 1.78 -6.16
N LEU A 428 -26.41 0.99 -6.83
CA LEU A 428 -25.54 -0.03 -6.22
C LEU A 428 -24.04 0.28 -6.42
N GLY A 429 -23.72 1.39 -7.10
CA GLY A 429 -22.34 1.87 -7.23
C GLY A 429 -21.42 0.99 -8.05
N PHE A 430 -21.91 0.32 -9.11
CA PHE A 430 -21.09 -0.50 -9.98
C PHE A 430 -21.48 -0.38 -11.47
N PHE A 431 -20.56 -0.78 -12.33
CA PHE A 431 -20.80 -0.95 -13.75
C PHE A 431 -21.11 -2.40 -14.07
N ALA A 432 -22.14 -2.62 -14.87
CA ALA A 432 -22.66 -3.93 -15.22
C ALA A 432 -22.51 -4.21 -16.72
N VAL A 433 -22.38 -5.49 -17.06
CA VAL A 433 -22.45 -6.00 -18.44
C VAL A 433 -23.47 -7.14 -18.47
N GLU A 434 -24.29 -7.21 -19.53
CA GLU A 434 -25.21 -8.33 -19.74
C GLU A 434 -24.43 -9.51 -20.31
N ILE A 435 -24.74 -10.71 -19.85
CA ILE A 435 -24.14 -11.94 -20.34
C ILE A 435 -24.86 -12.35 -21.61
N ASP A 436 -24.23 -12.13 -22.75
CA ASP A 436 -24.64 -12.67 -24.05
C ASP A 436 -23.99 -14.03 -24.34
N ASP A 437 -24.43 -14.71 -25.42
CA ASP A 437 -23.88 -16.02 -25.82
C ASP A 437 -22.37 -16.02 -26.02
N LYS A 438 -21.80 -14.88 -26.45
CA LYS A 438 -20.37 -14.73 -26.70
C LYS A 438 -19.59 -14.59 -25.39
N LEU A 439 -20.10 -13.79 -24.47
CA LEU A 439 -19.49 -13.59 -23.17
C LEU A 439 -19.63 -14.87 -22.32
N ALA A 440 -20.78 -15.54 -22.38
CA ALA A 440 -21.01 -16.82 -21.71
C ALA A 440 -20.01 -17.91 -22.14
N GLN A 441 -19.59 -17.93 -23.41
CA GLN A 441 -18.55 -18.86 -23.90
C GLN A 441 -17.14 -18.50 -23.44
N GLN A 442 -16.89 -17.25 -23.08
CA GLN A 442 -15.59 -16.78 -22.60
C GLN A 442 -15.42 -16.93 -21.09
N LEU A 443 -16.55 -16.90 -20.35
CA LEU A 443 -16.57 -17.09 -18.91
C LEU A 443 -16.66 -18.60 -18.63
N GLU A 444 -15.50 -19.22 -18.48
CA GLU A 444 -15.44 -20.64 -18.07
C GLU A 444 -16.08 -20.81 -16.68
N GLU A 445 -16.96 -21.84 -16.53
CA GLU A 445 -17.54 -22.27 -15.24
C GLU A 445 -18.81 -21.53 -14.74
N LEU A 446 -19.51 -20.75 -15.57
CA LEU A 446 -20.83 -20.26 -15.18
C LEU A 446 -21.83 -21.41 -15.04
N ARG A 447 -22.61 -21.41 -13.95
CA ARG A 447 -23.71 -22.39 -13.73
C ARG A 447 -24.92 -22.07 -14.59
N GLU A 448 -25.15 -20.77 -14.81
CA GLU A 448 -26.23 -20.25 -15.63
C GLU A 448 -25.65 -19.22 -16.61
N PRO A 449 -25.78 -19.46 -17.95
CA PRO A 449 -25.15 -18.62 -18.96
C PRO A 449 -25.95 -17.33 -19.26
N SER A 450 -26.61 -16.77 -18.23
CA SER A 450 -27.42 -15.56 -18.34
C SER A 450 -27.31 -14.75 -17.04
N GLY A 451 -27.65 -13.45 -17.11
CA GLY A 451 -27.66 -12.57 -15.96
C GLY A 451 -26.85 -11.28 -16.19
N VAL A 452 -26.64 -10.56 -15.11
CA VAL A 452 -25.93 -9.28 -15.11
C VAL A 452 -24.63 -9.41 -14.31
N ILE A 453 -23.48 -9.33 -15.00
CA ILE A 453 -22.19 -9.43 -14.35
C ILE A 453 -21.70 -8.05 -13.86
N VAL A 454 -21.18 -7.99 -12.65
CA VAL A 454 -20.49 -6.82 -12.10
C VAL A 454 -19.14 -6.70 -12.79
N ALA A 455 -19.01 -5.74 -13.70
CA ALA A 455 -17.79 -5.57 -14.49
C ALA A 455 -16.74 -4.71 -13.76
N ALA A 456 -17.17 -3.69 -13.03
CA ALA A 456 -16.28 -2.82 -12.26
C ALA A 456 -17.08 -2.09 -11.16
N MET A 457 -16.42 -1.71 -10.07
CA MET A 457 -17.00 -0.82 -9.06
C MET A 457 -16.84 0.64 -9.50
N ALA A 458 -17.88 1.46 -9.30
CA ALA A 458 -17.83 2.89 -9.62
C ALA A 458 -17.12 3.66 -8.51
N ALA A 459 -15.97 4.27 -8.81
CA ALA A 459 -15.15 4.98 -7.84
C ALA A 459 -15.87 6.17 -7.17
N ASP A 460 -16.78 6.83 -7.90
CA ASP A 460 -17.50 8.02 -7.43
C ASP A 460 -18.78 7.70 -6.61
N LEU A 461 -19.19 6.43 -6.56
CA LEU A 461 -20.43 5.97 -5.94
C LEU A 461 -20.21 4.93 -4.84
N LEU A 462 -19.06 4.93 -4.20
CA LEU A 462 -18.68 4.02 -3.10
C LEU A 462 -19.46 4.34 -1.80
N GLY A 463 -20.78 4.46 -1.89
CA GLY A 463 -21.65 4.78 -0.75
C GLY A 463 -22.46 3.63 -0.18
N LEU A 464 -22.61 2.53 -0.89
CA LEU A 464 -23.33 1.34 -0.41
C LEU A 464 -22.32 0.28 0.00
N ASP A 465 -22.40 -0.10 1.26
CA ASP A 465 -21.60 -1.20 1.84
C ASP A 465 -22.20 -2.56 1.35
N THR A 466 -22.05 -2.81 0.05
CA THR A 466 -22.42 -4.11 -0.54
C THR A 466 -21.18 -4.99 -0.60
N ASP A 467 -21.32 -6.25 -0.21
CA ASP A 467 -20.26 -7.26 -0.38
C ASP A 467 -20.08 -7.71 -1.86
N LEU A 468 -20.62 -6.95 -2.83
CA LEU A 468 -20.44 -7.20 -4.25
C LEU A 468 -19.00 -6.99 -4.69
N GLN A 469 -18.56 -7.84 -5.60
CA GLN A 469 -17.21 -7.80 -6.18
C GLN A 469 -17.31 -7.85 -7.71
N ALA A 470 -16.32 -7.28 -8.39
CA ALA A 470 -16.20 -7.47 -9.84
C ALA A 470 -16.05 -8.98 -10.15
N GLY A 471 -16.78 -9.45 -11.14
CA GLY A 471 -16.90 -10.88 -11.46
C GLY A 471 -18.15 -11.56 -10.91
N ASP A 472 -18.88 -10.95 -9.95
CA ASP A 472 -20.16 -11.50 -9.48
C ASP A 472 -21.23 -11.45 -10.57
N VAL A 473 -21.96 -12.52 -10.78
CA VAL A 473 -23.10 -12.57 -11.69
C VAL A 473 -24.40 -12.48 -10.91
N ILE A 474 -25.21 -11.48 -11.18
CA ILE A 474 -26.51 -11.27 -10.54
C ILE A 474 -27.58 -12.02 -11.33
N HIS A 475 -28.23 -12.97 -10.70
CA HIS A 475 -29.32 -13.77 -11.28
C HIS A 475 -30.70 -13.38 -10.78
N ALA A 476 -30.82 -12.82 -9.55
CA ALA A 476 -32.09 -12.38 -9.03
C ALA A 476 -31.96 -11.23 -8.02
N LEU A 477 -33.02 -10.41 -7.92
CA LEU A 477 -33.21 -9.39 -6.89
C LEU A 477 -34.55 -9.66 -6.16
N ASN A 478 -34.49 -9.84 -4.85
CA ASN A 478 -35.66 -10.17 -4.01
C ASN A 478 -36.50 -11.34 -4.55
N GLY A 479 -35.82 -12.38 -5.07
CA GLY A 479 -36.43 -13.58 -5.67
C GLY A 479 -36.98 -13.39 -7.08
N LYS A 480 -36.90 -12.17 -7.66
CA LYS A 480 -37.27 -11.93 -9.05
C LYS A 480 -36.03 -12.14 -9.93
N HIS A 481 -36.13 -13.01 -10.92
CA HIS A 481 -35.07 -13.30 -11.89
C HIS A 481 -34.67 -12.04 -12.68
N ILE A 482 -33.37 -11.88 -12.94
CA ILE A 482 -32.75 -10.74 -13.61
C ILE A 482 -31.83 -11.28 -14.71
N GLU A 483 -32.13 -10.95 -15.97
CA GLU A 483 -31.32 -11.29 -17.13
C GLU A 483 -30.64 -10.06 -17.75
N THR A 484 -31.25 -8.87 -17.58
CA THR A 484 -30.79 -7.64 -18.24
C THR A 484 -30.51 -6.50 -17.25
N ILE A 485 -29.64 -5.58 -17.67
CA ILE A 485 -29.38 -4.31 -16.94
C ILE A 485 -30.67 -3.51 -16.77
N ALA A 486 -31.53 -3.51 -17.81
CA ALA A 486 -32.79 -2.80 -17.78
C ALA A 486 -33.74 -3.34 -16.70
N GLU A 487 -33.85 -4.67 -16.57
CA GLU A 487 -34.65 -5.33 -15.52
C GLU A 487 -34.09 -5.04 -14.12
N LEU A 488 -32.78 -5.12 -13.94
CA LEU A 488 -32.13 -4.79 -12.67
C LEU A 488 -32.42 -3.33 -12.27
N ARG A 489 -32.26 -2.39 -13.19
CA ARG A 489 -32.59 -0.97 -12.93
C ARG A 489 -34.05 -0.75 -12.60
N ALA A 490 -34.97 -1.40 -13.33
CA ALA A 490 -36.39 -1.29 -13.07
C ALA A 490 -36.78 -1.87 -11.69
N ALA A 491 -36.21 -3.02 -11.34
CA ALA A 491 -36.43 -3.65 -10.04
C ALA A 491 -35.90 -2.78 -8.88
N LEU A 492 -34.68 -2.26 -9.00
CA LEU A 492 -34.09 -1.32 -8.02
C LEU A 492 -34.94 -0.03 -7.91
N LYS A 493 -35.42 0.53 -9.04
CA LYS A 493 -36.25 1.75 -9.04
C LYS A 493 -37.59 1.55 -8.32
N ALA A 494 -38.12 0.33 -8.34
CA ALA A 494 -39.39 -0.01 -7.68
C ALA A 494 -39.26 -0.18 -6.16
N MET A 495 -38.05 -0.26 -5.63
CA MET A 495 -37.79 -0.41 -4.19
C MET A 495 -37.96 0.96 -3.50
N ALA A 496 -38.61 0.92 -2.34
CA ALA A 496 -38.74 2.10 -1.48
C ALA A 496 -37.41 2.40 -0.77
N PRO A 497 -37.12 3.68 -0.43
CA PRO A 497 -36.00 4.01 0.45
C PRO A 497 -36.10 3.25 1.79
N GLY A 498 -34.97 2.75 2.29
CA GLY A 498 -34.90 1.92 3.50
C GLY A 498 -35.39 0.48 3.34
N ALA A 499 -35.78 0.06 2.12
CA ALA A 499 -36.20 -1.32 1.90
C ALA A 499 -34.99 -2.26 1.77
N PRO A 500 -35.02 -3.45 2.40
CA PRO A 500 -33.96 -4.43 2.26
C PRO A 500 -33.97 -5.03 0.84
N GLY A 501 -32.79 -5.09 0.23
CA GLY A 501 -32.51 -5.76 -1.03
C GLY A 501 -31.73 -7.04 -0.81
N VAL A 502 -32.08 -8.10 -1.52
CA VAL A 502 -31.38 -9.38 -1.51
C VAL A 502 -31.04 -9.77 -2.95
N LEU A 503 -29.77 -9.74 -3.28
CA LEU A 503 -29.26 -10.22 -4.56
C LEU A 503 -28.88 -11.69 -4.43
N GLN A 504 -29.34 -12.51 -5.36
CA GLN A 504 -28.78 -13.84 -5.58
C GLN A 504 -27.70 -13.70 -6.63
N ILE A 505 -26.48 -14.01 -6.24
CA ILE A 505 -25.32 -13.90 -7.12
C ILE A 505 -24.64 -15.26 -7.29
N GLU A 506 -23.89 -15.39 -8.38
CA GLU A 506 -22.92 -16.45 -8.60
C GLU A 506 -21.51 -15.86 -8.49
N ARG A 507 -20.69 -16.45 -7.62
CA ARG A 507 -19.29 -16.16 -7.41
C ARG A 507 -18.51 -17.45 -7.33
N ASP A 508 -17.44 -17.60 -8.11
CA ASP A 508 -16.64 -18.84 -8.17
C ASP A 508 -17.52 -20.10 -8.35
N SER A 509 -18.44 -20.04 -9.32
CA SER A 509 -19.40 -21.12 -9.62
C SER A 509 -20.29 -21.53 -8.45
N LYS A 510 -20.53 -20.65 -7.47
CA LYS A 510 -21.39 -20.88 -6.31
C LYS A 510 -22.43 -19.80 -6.15
N TYR A 511 -23.68 -20.20 -5.94
CA TYR A 511 -24.71 -19.26 -5.56
C TYR A 511 -24.56 -18.82 -4.12
N MET A 512 -24.73 -17.51 -3.90
CA MET A 512 -24.77 -16.88 -2.59
C MET A 512 -25.73 -15.69 -2.57
N TYR A 513 -26.06 -15.20 -1.39
CA TYR A 513 -26.90 -14.02 -1.23
C TYR A 513 -26.09 -12.86 -0.69
N VAL A 514 -26.26 -11.71 -1.31
CA VAL A 514 -25.72 -10.42 -0.87
C VAL A 514 -26.90 -9.53 -0.49
N THR A 515 -26.83 -8.92 0.68
CA THR A 515 -27.89 -8.04 1.19
C THR A 515 -27.43 -6.59 1.18
N PHE A 516 -28.35 -5.68 0.94
CA PHE A 516 -28.12 -4.24 0.99
C PHE A 516 -29.40 -3.53 1.45
N GLU A 517 -29.26 -2.31 1.91
CA GLU A 517 -30.38 -1.42 2.20
C GLU A 517 -30.44 -0.33 1.12
N MET A 518 -31.65 -0.04 0.66
CA MET A 518 -31.88 0.91 -0.42
C MET A 518 -31.86 2.33 0.15
N ASP A 519 -30.95 3.18 -0.34
CA ASP A 519 -30.90 4.62 -0.03
C ASP A 519 -32.10 5.40 -0.61
#